data_c48be0baca126ad1b4380249bffc8beb
#
_entry.id   c48be0baca126ad1b4380249bffc8beb
#
_cell.length_a   1.000
_cell.length_b   1.000
_cell.length_c   1.000
_cell.angle_alpha   90.00
_cell.angle_beta   90.00
_cell.angle_gamma   90.00
#
_symmetry.space_group_name_H-M   'P 1'
#
loop_
_entity.id
_entity.type
_entity.pdbx_description
1 polymer ?
#
loop_
_entity_poly.entity_id
_entity_poly.type
_entity_poly.pdbx_seq_one_letter_code
_entity_poly.pdbx_strand_id
1 'polypeptide(L)'
;KRYERGEASMMKKQKKMLYRIIAAAVIYVPLFVLEHMGKLEFQSEIPVQFLLFMIPYLIVGWDIIYRAVRNISHGQVFDENFLMCIATFGALGVKEYSEAVAVMLFYQIGELFQSYAVNRSRQSISAMMDICPEYANIEEDGKLKQVDPDDVEIGTEIVIKAGERVPLDGVVVSGTSFVDTSALTGESVPREVTEGSEIISGCVNGSGLLKVRTTKEFDDSTVAKILELVENASSKKAHVENFITKFAKYYTPIVVCAAVVLAFLPPIILGGGFAEWIQRACIFLVISCPCALVISVPLGFFGGIGAASKQGVLVKGSNYLEALSEMKTIVFDKTGTLTKGEFVVSEVIPNGWEKEGLLEVAALAEGYSDHPISAALKKAYEEAELGELSMDRVEQAEEIAGHGIKAKIDGRVVYAGNAKLMEEKGVEYEPCTVPGTVVYLAAEKEFLGTIVISDTVKPEAKRAIAQLRQSGVKKTVMLTGDRKDVGEAVAESLGIDEVYTDLLPGDKVDKVEALLGELGEKEKLGFVGDGINDAPVLSRADIGIAMGSMGSDAAIEAADVVLMDDNILKISSIMRIAGKTLQIVHQNIVFALGVKVLVLILGALGMANMWEAVFADVGVSVIAILNSMRTLKVK
;
A
#
# COMPACT_ATOMS: atom_id res chain seq x y z
N LYS A 1 11.53 -14.39 14.41
CA LYS A 1 11.63 -15.90 14.58
C LYS A 1 10.67 -16.68 13.68
N ARG A 2 9.40 -16.25 13.53
CA ARG A 2 8.43 -16.90 12.62
C ARG A 2 8.85 -16.73 11.15
N TYR A 3 9.31 -15.54 10.79
CA TYR A 3 9.80 -15.16 9.47
C TYR A 3 11.12 -15.86 9.13
N GLU A 4 12.11 -15.83 10.00
CA GLU A 4 13.39 -16.55 9.83
C GLU A 4 13.23 -18.05 9.69
N ARG A 5 12.28 -18.65 10.42
CA ARG A 5 11.93 -20.09 10.26
C ARG A 5 11.30 -20.36 8.89
N GLY A 6 10.50 -19.45 8.36
CA GLY A 6 9.92 -19.52 7.02
C GLY A 6 10.99 -19.45 5.93
N GLU A 7 11.91 -18.49 6.01
CA GLU A 7 13.02 -18.33 5.07
C GLU A 7 14.00 -19.51 5.11
N ALA A 8 14.41 -19.94 6.29
CA ALA A 8 15.27 -21.10 6.44
C ALA A 8 14.63 -22.38 5.89
N SER A 9 13.31 -22.55 6.04
CA SER A 9 12.55 -23.66 5.48
C SER A 9 12.49 -23.58 3.94
N MET A 10 12.27 -22.39 3.36
CA MET A 10 12.24 -22.17 1.91
C MET A 10 13.60 -22.38 1.27
N MET A 11 14.68 -21.86 1.85
CA MET A 11 16.04 -22.12 1.37
C MET A 11 16.43 -23.61 1.41
N LYS A 12 15.98 -24.34 2.44
CA LYS A 12 16.17 -25.80 2.53
C LYS A 12 15.44 -26.53 1.40
N LYS A 13 14.22 -26.11 1.06
CA LYS A 13 13.42 -26.69 -0.01
C LYS A 13 14.06 -26.47 -1.39
N GLN A 14 14.55 -25.27 -1.67
CA GLN A 14 15.25 -24.94 -2.91
C GLN A 14 16.58 -25.70 -3.05
N LYS A 15 17.37 -25.82 -1.99
CA LYS A 15 18.59 -26.64 -1.97
C LYS A 15 18.28 -28.11 -2.26
N LYS A 16 17.22 -28.66 -1.66
CA LYS A 16 16.80 -30.04 -1.92
C LYS A 16 16.40 -30.26 -3.38
N MET A 17 15.68 -29.30 -3.98
CA MET A 17 15.29 -29.32 -5.38
C MET A 17 16.53 -29.25 -6.29
N LEU A 18 17.48 -28.35 -6.02
CA LEU A 18 18.74 -28.22 -6.76
C LEU A 18 19.54 -29.54 -6.73
N TYR A 19 19.70 -30.18 -5.56
CA TYR A 19 20.40 -31.46 -5.48
C TYR A 19 19.74 -32.58 -6.29
N ARG A 20 18.40 -32.61 -6.35
CA ARG A 20 17.66 -33.58 -7.16
C ARG A 20 17.85 -33.34 -8.66
N ILE A 21 17.82 -32.06 -9.09
CA ILE A 21 18.09 -31.67 -10.47
C ILE A 21 19.51 -32.09 -10.87
N ILE A 22 20.53 -31.80 -10.04
CA ILE A 22 21.91 -32.18 -10.30
C ILE A 22 22.05 -33.70 -10.38
N ALA A 23 21.49 -34.44 -9.42
CA ALA A 23 21.55 -35.91 -9.40
C ALA A 23 20.91 -36.53 -10.64
N ALA A 24 19.73 -36.05 -11.03
CA ALA A 24 19.05 -36.50 -12.26
C ALA A 24 19.86 -36.16 -13.53
N ALA A 25 20.42 -34.96 -13.62
CA ALA A 25 21.23 -34.52 -14.76
C ALA A 25 22.51 -35.32 -14.91
N VAL A 26 23.20 -35.65 -13.82
CA VAL A 26 24.41 -36.48 -13.82
C VAL A 26 24.15 -37.88 -14.37
N ILE A 27 22.95 -38.42 -14.12
CA ILE A 27 22.56 -39.74 -14.67
C ILE A 27 22.04 -39.59 -16.10
N TYR A 28 21.24 -38.56 -16.36
CA TYR A 28 20.58 -38.36 -17.65
C TYR A 28 21.54 -38.02 -18.80
N VAL A 29 22.51 -37.11 -18.57
CA VAL A 29 23.42 -36.66 -19.63
C VAL A 29 24.24 -37.79 -20.24
N PRO A 30 24.87 -38.72 -19.47
CA PRO A 30 25.55 -39.89 -20.03
C PRO A 30 24.60 -40.83 -20.79
N LEU A 31 23.39 -41.07 -20.28
CA LEU A 31 22.38 -41.89 -20.96
C LEU A 31 21.98 -41.31 -22.30
N PHE A 32 21.75 -39.98 -22.34
CA PHE A 32 21.42 -39.25 -23.58
C PHE A 32 22.53 -39.35 -24.62
N VAL A 33 23.80 -39.19 -24.22
CA VAL A 33 24.95 -39.35 -25.12
C VAL A 33 25.07 -40.76 -25.66
N LEU A 34 24.88 -41.78 -24.78
CA LEU A 34 24.94 -43.18 -25.19
C LEU A 34 23.80 -43.55 -26.15
N GLU A 35 22.61 -43.00 -25.96
CA GLU A 35 21.47 -43.18 -26.89
C GLU A 35 21.80 -42.58 -28.26
N HIS A 36 22.30 -41.37 -28.36
CA HIS A 36 22.70 -40.71 -29.60
C HIS A 36 23.89 -41.40 -30.32
N MET A 37 24.70 -42.14 -29.55
CA MET A 37 25.79 -42.95 -30.10
C MET A 37 25.30 -44.34 -30.59
N GLY A 38 24.00 -44.65 -30.47
CA GLY A 38 23.43 -45.95 -30.86
C GLY A 38 23.87 -47.13 -29.98
N LYS A 39 24.43 -46.84 -28.77
CA LYS A 39 24.96 -47.87 -27.87
C LYS A 39 23.94 -48.38 -26.83
N LEU A 40 22.70 -47.89 -26.86
CA LEU A 40 21.61 -48.25 -25.94
C LEU A 40 20.55 -49.17 -26.58
N GLU A 41 20.79 -49.68 -27.79
CA GLU A 41 19.93 -50.65 -28.41
C GLU A 41 20.22 -52.05 -27.87
N PHE A 42 19.48 -52.46 -26.86
CA PHE A 42 19.51 -53.81 -26.32
C PHE A 42 18.40 -54.68 -26.90
N GLN A 43 18.76 -55.79 -27.52
CA GLN A 43 17.82 -56.83 -27.92
C GLN A 43 17.34 -57.65 -26.70
N SER A 44 16.51 -57.09 -25.83
CA SER A 44 15.92 -57.79 -24.71
C SER A 44 14.40 -57.60 -24.68
N GLU A 45 13.66 -58.62 -24.22
CA GLU A 45 12.19 -58.60 -24.06
C GLU A 45 11.73 -57.51 -23.07
N ILE A 46 12.57 -57.12 -22.10
CA ILE A 46 12.32 -56.01 -21.20
C ILE A 46 13.01 -54.77 -21.77
N PRO A 47 12.30 -53.62 -21.94
CA PRO A 47 12.90 -52.41 -22.46
C PRO A 47 13.89 -51.83 -21.41
N VAL A 48 15.14 -52.35 -21.45
CA VAL A 48 16.23 -51.89 -20.55
C VAL A 48 16.40 -50.39 -20.62
N GLN A 49 16.20 -49.82 -21.82
CA GLN A 49 16.19 -48.37 -22.04
C GLN A 49 15.14 -47.67 -21.17
N PHE A 50 13.91 -48.19 -21.10
CA PHE A 50 12.86 -47.66 -20.23
C PHE A 50 13.28 -47.64 -18.75
N LEU A 51 13.85 -48.73 -18.25
CA LEU A 51 14.29 -48.84 -16.85
C LEU A 51 15.44 -47.86 -16.54
N LEU A 52 16.38 -47.69 -17.47
CA LEU A 52 17.49 -46.74 -17.31
C LEU A 52 17.03 -45.28 -17.25
N PHE A 53 16.12 -44.87 -18.12
CA PHE A 53 15.57 -43.51 -18.11
C PHE A 53 14.55 -43.29 -16.98
N MET A 54 13.90 -44.33 -16.45
CA MET A 54 12.98 -44.22 -15.33
C MET A 54 13.67 -43.78 -14.04
N ILE A 55 14.97 -44.11 -13.86
CA ILE A 55 15.74 -43.69 -12.67
C ILE A 55 15.84 -42.17 -12.57
N PRO A 56 16.43 -41.44 -13.54
CA PRO A 56 16.49 -39.99 -13.47
C PRO A 56 15.09 -39.32 -13.53
N TYR A 57 14.13 -39.94 -14.24
CA TYR A 57 12.74 -39.47 -14.28
C TYR A 57 12.11 -39.44 -12.88
N LEU A 58 12.22 -40.52 -12.11
CA LEU A 58 11.68 -40.59 -10.75
C LEU A 58 12.44 -39.69 -9.79
N ILE A 59 13.76 -39.55 -9.92
CA ILE A 59 14.54 -38.64 -9.08
C ILE A 59 14.06 -37.19 -9.21
N VAL A 60 13.84 -36.74 -10.42
CA VAL A 60 13.45 -35.34 -10.69
C VAL A 60 11.94 -35.13 -10.59
N GLY A 61 11.11 -36.12 -10.99
CA GLY A 61 9.67 -35.98 -11.15
C GLY A 61 8.82 -36.40 -9.95
N TRP A 62 9.39 -37.07 -8.95
CA TRP A 62 8.63 -37.65 -7.86
C TRP A 62 7.71 -36.68 -7.12
N ASP A 63 8.16 -35.47 -6.84
CA ASP A 63 7.36 -34.47 -6.16
C ASP A 63 6.26 -33.87 -7.04
N ILE A 64 6.46 -33.79 -8.34
CA ILE A 64 5.46 -33.37 -9.32
C ILE A 64 4.34 -34.42 -9.37
N ILE A 65 4.70 -35.70 -9.51
CA ILE A 65 3.75 -36.81 -9.51
C ILE A 65 2.96 -36.83 -8.19
N TYR A 66 3.65 -36.71 -7.06
CA TYR A 66 3.01 -36.67 -5.73
C TYR A 66 2.03 -35.49 -5.59
N ARG A 67 2.43 -34.28 -6.05
CA ARG A 67 1.55 -33.11 -6.03
C ARG A 67 0.34 -33.30 -6.96
N ALA A 68 0.54 -33.82 -8.16
CA ALA A 68 -0.54 -34.10 -9.10
C ALA A 68 -1.56 -35.05 -8.48
N VAL A 69 -1.14 -36.18 -7.92
CA VAL A 69 -2.02 -37.16 -7.26
C VAL A 69 -2.74 -36.56 -6.06
N ARG A 70 -2.03 -35.79 -5.25
CA ARG A 70 -2.62 -35.10 -4.09
C ARG A 70 -3.67 -34.08 -4.52
N ASN A 71 -3.39 -33.25 -5.53
CA ASN A 71 -4.31 -32.23 -6.01
C ASN A 71 -5.56 -32.84 -6.63
N ILE A 72 -5.43 -33.93 -7.37
CA ILE A 72 -6.57 -34.73 -7.88
C ILE A 72 -7.43 -35.22 -6.71
N SER A 73 -6.83 -35.76 -5.65
CA SER A 73 -7.57 -36.25 -4.48
C SER A 73 -8.34 -35.16 -3.73
N HIS A 74 -7.94 -33.87 -3.89
CA HIS A 74 -8.63 -32.69 -3.34
C HIS A 74 -9.56 -32.00 -4.35
N GLY A 75 -9.84 -32.61 -5.51
CA GLY A 75 -10.76 -32.10 -6.52
C GLY A 75 -10.15 -31.05 -7.47
N GLN A 76 -8.86 -30.81 -7.40
CA GLN A 76 -8.12 -29.94 -8.33
C GLN A 76 -7.47 -30.78 -9.42
N VAL A 77 -8.27 -31.21 -10.41
CA VAL A 77 -7.82 -32.20 -11.41
C VAL A 77 -6.94 -31.58 -12.48
N PHE A 78 -7.13 -30.29 -12.82
CA PHE A 78 -6.45 -29.66 -13.97
C PHE A 78 -5.44 -28.61 -13.53
N ASP A 79 -4.43 -29.02 -12.76
CA ASP A 79 -3.29 -28.17 -12.40
C ASP A 79 -2.08 -28.39 -13.34
N GLU A 80 -1.07 -27.55 -13.20
CA GLU A 80 0.16 -27.63 -14.00
C GLU A 80 0.92 -28.95 -13.79
N ASN A 81 0.93 -29.48 -12.56
CA ASN A 81 1.61 -30.74 -12.25
C ASN A 81 0.92 -31.91 -12.96
N PHE A 82 -0.42 -31.89 -13.04
CA PHE A 82 -1.21 -32.88 -13.78
C PHE A 82 -0.91 -32.84 -15.28
N LEU A 83 -0.86 -31.64 -15.89
CA LEU A 83 -0.53 -31.48 -17.31
C LEU A 83 0.86 -32.02 -17.63
N MET A 84 1.84 -31.72 -16.77
CA MET A 84 3.22 -32.24 -16.92
C MET A 84 3.28 -33.75 -16.78
N CYS A 85 2.54 -34.33 -15.82
CA CYS A 85 2.48 -35.79 -15.67
C CYS A 85 1.87 -36.46 -16.92
N ILE A 86 0.74 -35.97 -17.43
CA ILE A 86 0.11 -36.53 -18.63
C ILE A 86 1.04 -36.43 -19.84
N ALA A 87 1.65 -35.27 -20.07
CA ALA A 87 2.54 -35.05 -21.20
C ALA A 87 3.77 -36.01 -21.15
N THR A 88 4.39 -36.14 -19.98
CA THR A 88 5.56 -37.00 -19.82
C THR A 88 5.20 -38.50 -19.84
N PHE A 89 4.04 -38.90 -19.30
CA PHE A 89 3.54 -40.27 -19.42
C PHE A 89 3.16 -40.59 -20.86
N GLY A 90 2.60 -39.63 -21.63
CA GLY A 90 2.38 -39.76 -23.04
C GLY A 90 3.67 -40.00 -23.82
N ALA A 91 4.73 -39.23 -23.53
CA ALA A 91 6.05 -39.42 -24.13
C ALA A 91 6.64 -40.78 -23.80
N LEU A 92 6.54 -41.24 -22.56
CA LEU A 92 6.95 -42.58 -22.15
C LEU A 92 6.15 -43.67 -22.92
N GLY A 93 4.85 -43.46 -23.16
CA GLY A 93 3.98 -44.37 -23.87
C GLY A 93 4.33 -44.52 -25.37
N VAL A 94 4.80 -43.46 -26.00
CA VAL A 94 5.27 -43.49 -27.39
C VAL A 94 6.75 -43.86 -27.54
N LYS A 95 7.39 -44.27 -26.44
CA LYS A 95 8.81 -44.70 -26.31
C LYS A 95 9.85 -43.56 -26.43
N GLU A 96 9.43 -42.33 -26.31
CA GLU A 96 10.31 -41.15 -26.24
C GLU A 96 10.83 -40.94 -24.78
N TYR A 97 11.60 -41.93 -24.30
CA TYR A 97 12.02 -41.97 -22.89
C TYR A 97 12.95 -40.81 -22.52
N SER A 98 13.86 -40.46 -23.39
CA SER A 98 14.82 -39.37 -23.26
C SER A 98 14.10 -38.02 -23.18
N GLU A 99 13.11 -37.78 -24.04
CA GLU A 99 12.31 -36.56 -24.03
C GLU A 99 11.52 -36.41 -22.74
N ALA A 100 10.91 -37.49 -22.23
CA ALA A 100 10.16 -37.44 -20.97
C ALA A 100 11.02 -36.98 -19.78
N VAL A 101 12.26 -37.48 -19.68
CA VAL A 101 13.21 -37.07 -18.63
C VAL A 101 13.64 -35.63 -18.81
N ALA A 102 13.96 -35.24 -20.05
CA ALA A 102 14.38 -33.89 -20.36
C ALA A 102 13.33 -32.85 -19.99
N VAL A 103 12.09 -33.09 -20.40
CA VAL A 103 10.95 -32.20 -20.09
C VAL A 103 10.79 -32.03 -18.59
N MET A 104 10.83 -33.12 -17.82
CA MET A 104 10.72 -33.09 -16.39
C MET A 104 11.89 -32.35 -15.73
N LEU A 105 13.11 -32.52 -16.27
CA LEU A 105 14.32 -31.85 -15.81
C LEU A 105 14.24 -30.33 -16.05
N PHE A 106 13.89 -29.90 -17.29
CA PHE A 106 13.76 -28.50 -17.62
C PHE A 106 12.62 -27.82 -16.87
N TYR A 107 11.50 -28.52 -16.66
CA TYR A 107 10.42 -28.01 -15.84
C TYR A 107 10.89 -27.74 -14.39
N GLN A 108 11.62 -28.67 -13.78
CA GLN A 108 12.16 -28.50 -12.43
C GLN A 108 13.21 -27.38 -12.35
N ILE A 109 14.02 -27.21 -13.38
CA ILE A 109 14.95 -26.07 -13.48
C ILE A 109 14.15 -24.77 -13.53
N GLY A 110 13.08 -24.71 -14.33
CA GLY A 110 12.17 -23.57 -14.40
C GLY A 110 11.52 -23.23 -13.07
N GLU A 111 10.97 -24.23 -12.39
CA GLU A 111 10.40 -24.11 -11.04
C GLU A 111 11.41 -23.56 -10.01
N LEU A 112 12.66 -24.04 -10.09
CA LEU A 112 13.72 -23.55 -9.22
C LEU A 112 14.02 -22.06 -9.48
N PHE A 113 14.16 -21.64 -10.75
CA PHE A 113 14.39 -20.24 -11.11
C PHE A 113 13.21 -19.36 -10.72
N GLN A 114 11.99 -19.80 -10.96
CA GLN A 114 10.77 -19.08 -10.53
C GLN A 114 10.73 -18.91 -9.02
N SER A 115 10.93 -19.98 -8.28
CA SER A 115 10.95 -19.96 -6.81
C SER A 115 12.05 -19.02 -6.29
N TYR A 116 13.24 -19.02 -6.90
CA TYR A 116 14.32 -18.13 -6.54
C TYR A 116 13.96 -16.66 -6.83
N ALA A 117 13.44 -16.36 -8.02
CA ALA A 117 13.08 -15.00 -8.41
C ALA A 117 11.94 -14.41 -7.56
N VAL A 118 10.91 -15.22 -7.29
CA VAL A 118 9.79 -14.83 -6.40
C VAL A 118 10.30 -14.57 -4.99
N ASN A 119 11.16 -15.45 -4.45
CA ASN A 119 11.72 -15.25 -3.12
C ASN A 119 12.61 -14.01 -3.06
N ARG A 120 13.44 -13.79 -4.07
CA ARG A 120 14.29 -12.58 -4.17
C ARG A 120 13.46 -11.31 -4.20
N SER A 121 12.36 -11.33 -4.94
CA SER A 121 11.43 -10.19 -4.99
C SER A 121 10.74 -9.96 -3.65
N ARG A 122 10.25 -11.02 -3.01
CA ARG A 122 9.66 -10.94 -1.65
C ARG A 122 10.67 -10.43 -0.63
N GLN A 123 11.90 -10.93 -0.65
CA GLN A 123 12.99 -10.44 0.21
C GLN A 123 13.30 -8.97 -0.05
N SER A 124 13.29 -8.51 -1.31
CA SER A 124 13.49 -7.10 -1.61
C SER A 124 12.36 -6.23 -1.05
N ILE A 125 11.12 -6.70 -1.05
CA ILE A 125 9.98 -6.01 -0.44
C ILE A 125 10.10 -6.04 1.08
N SER A 126 10.45 -7.19 1.66
CA SER A 126 10.65 -7.35 3.10
C SER A 126 11.86 -6.54 3.63
N ALA A 127 12.97 -6.50 2.88
CA ALA A 127 14.13 -5.67 3.23
C ALA A 127 13.85 -4.16 3.10
N MET A 128 12.86 -3.76 2.28
CA MET A 128 12.34 -2.39 2.27
C MET A 128 11.54 -2.07 3.53
N MET A 129 11.03 -3.10 4.18
CA MET A 129 10.25 -3.07 5.42
C MET A 129 11.05 -3.55 6.62
N ASP A 130 12.39 -3.48 6.54
CA ASP A 130 13.27 -3.74 7.68
C ASP A 130 13.20 -2.58 8.69
N ILE A 131 11.94 -2.29 9.08
CA ILE A 131 11.58 -1.30 10.10
C ILE A 131 11.32 -1.96 11.46
N CYS A 132 11.23 -3.31 11.49
CA CYS A 132 10.93 -4.04 12.70
C CYS A 132 12.14 -4.05 13.66
N PRO A 133 11.99 -3.56 14.88
CA PRO A 133 13.04 -3.62 15.88
C PRO A 133 13.23 -5.05 16.38
N GLU A 134 14.48 -5.45 16.59
CA GLU A 134 14.83 -6.81 17.03
C GLU A 134 14.74 -6.97 18.55
N TYR A 135 14.86 -5.89 19.32
CA TYR A 135 14.86 -5.87 20.77
C TYR A 135 14.46 -4.50 21.33
N ALA A 136 14.05 -4.48 22.60
CA ALA A 136 13.90 -3.28 23.43
C ALA A 136 14.90 -3.34 24.58
N ASN A 137 15.49 -2.19 24.96
CA ASN A 137 16.32 -2.10 26.16
C ASN A 137 15.46 -1.57 27.31
N ILE A 138 15.30 -2.34 28.37
CA ILE A 138 14.68 -1.90 29.65
C ILE A 138 15.75 -1.75 30.72
N GLU A 139 15.52 -0.83 31.67
CA GLU A 139 16.41 -0.65 32.80
C GLU A 139 15.87 -1.45 34.00
N GLU A 140 16.62 -2.49 34.42
CA GLU A 140 16.29 -3.35 35.55
C GLU A 140 17.49 -3.32 36.54
N ASP A 141 17.29 -2.92 37.79
CA ASP A 141 18.34 -2.80 38.79
C ASP A 141 19.55 -1.95 38.37
N GLY A 142 19.33 -0.86 37.63
CA GLY A 142 20.39 0.03 37.11
C GLY A 142 21.24 -0.58 35.99
N LYS A 143 20.82 -1.68 35.39
CA LYS A 143 21.46 -2.31 34.22
C LYS A 143 20.48 -2.40 33.04
N LEU A 144 21.01 -2.13 31.86
CA LEU A 144 20.24 -2.32 30.63
C LEU A 144 20.14 -3.81 30.31
N LYS A 145 18.93 -4.28 30.14
CA LYS A 145 18.57 -5.64 29.74
C LYS A 145 17.85 -5.58 28.41
N GLN A 146 18.29 -6.37 27.45
CA GLN A 146 17.59 -6.56 26.18
C GLN A 146 16.48 -7.59 26.34
N VAL A 147 15.28 -7.20 25.94
CA VAL A 147 14.07 -8.04 25.95
C VAL A 147 13.44 -8.05 24.55
N ASP A 148 12.60 -9.03 24.29
CA ASP A 148 11.79 -9.05 23.09
C ASP A 148 10.76 -7.91 23.18
N PRO A 149 10.52 -7.10 22.13
CA PRO A 149 9.50 -6.06 22.17
C PRO A 149 8.10 -6.58 22.53
N ASP A 150 7.79 -7.85 22.19
CA ASP A 150 6.53 -8.51 22.56
C ASP A 150 6.35 -8.69 24.08
N ASP A 151 7.44 -8.68 24.84
CA ASP A 151 7.42 -8.87 26.30
C ASP A 151 7.35 -7.53 27.07
N VAL A 152 7.24 -6.38 26.38
CA VAL A 152 7.23 -5.05 27.00
C VAL A 152 5.80 -4.57 27.24
N GLU A 153 5.42 -4.34 28.50
CA GLU A 153 4.09 -3.85 28.87
C GLU A 153 3.96 -2.33 28.67
N ILE A 154 2.71 -1.86 28.50
CA ILE A 154 2.38 -0.42 28.40
C ILE A 154 2.83 0.29 29.71
N GLY A 155 3.44 1.47 29.57
CA GLY A 155 3.95 2.27 30.67
C GLY A 155 5.39 1.93 31.09
N THR A 156 6.01 0.92 30.49
CA THR A 156 7.42 0.57 30.72
C THR A 156 8.34 1.64 30.15
N GLU A 157 9.41 2.01 30.88
CA GLU A 157 10.43 2.90 30.37
C GLU A 157 11.50 2.11 29.60
N ILE A 158 11.61 2.40 28.32
CA ILE A 158 12.62 1.83 27.43
C ILE A 158 13.73 2.85 27.16
N VAL A 159 14.93 2.35 26.94
CA VAL A 159 16.13 3.17 26.67
C VAL A 159 16.58 2.94 25.23
N ILE A 160 16.66 4.04 24.45
CA ILE A 160 16.99 4.00 23.03
C ILE A 160 18.32 4.78 22.83
N LYS A 161 19.35 4.06 22.41
CA LYS A 161 20.67 4.65 22.17
C LYS A 161 20.75 5.24 20.75
N ALA A 162 21.75 6.09 20.54
CA ALA A 162 22.05 6.61 19.22
C ALA A 162 22.28 5.48 18.21
N GLY A 163 21.64 5.56 17.04
CA GLY A 163 21.66 4.54 15.99
C GLY A 163 20.71 3.36 16.18
N GLU A 164 20.05 3.25 17.35
CA GLU A 164 19.06 2.18 17.59
C GLU A 164 17.69 2.55 17.01
N ARG A 165 16.93 1.54 16.62
CA ARG A 165 15.51 1.70 16.24
C ARG A 165 14.64 1.83 17.49
N VAL A 166 13.62 2.66 17.39
CA VAL A 166 12.57 2.79 18.40
C VAL A 166 11.74 1.51 18.40
N PRO A 167 11.71 0.73 19.49
CA PRO A 167 11.05 -0.58 19.49
C PRO A 167 9.53 -0.50 19.64
N LEU A 168 9.00 0.48 20.33
CA LEU A 168 7.57 0.65 20.64
C LEU A 168 7.18 2.11 20.57
N ASP A 169 5.89 2.36 20.27
CA ASP A 169 5.32 3.71 20.33
C ASP A 169 5.31 4.21 21.78
N GLY A 170 5.61 5.49 21.98
CA GLY A 170 5.65 6.06 23.33
C GLY A 170 5.86 7.55 23.37
N VAL A 171 6.06 8.07 24.59
CA VAL A 171 6.35 9.47 24.87
C VAL A 171 7.75 9.60 25.47
N VAL A 172 8.54 10.55 25.00
CA VAL A 172 9.88 10.82 25.52
C VAL A 172 9.77 11.36 26.94
N VAL A 173 10.36 10.65 27.89
CA VAL A 173 10.41 11.03 29.33
C VAL A 173 11.64 11.86 29.63
N SER A 174 12.76 11.59 28.96
CA SER A 174 13.99 12.37 29.08
C SER A 174 14.90 12.18 27.89
N GLY A 175 15.64 13.23 27.56
CA GLY A 175 16.59 13.28 26.46
C GLY A 175 16.11 14.17 25.32
N THR A 176 17.06 14.56 24.46
CA THR A 176 16.81 15.31 23.22
C THR A 176 17.59 14.66 22.11
N SER A 177 16.97 14.43 20.95
CA SER A 177 17.60 13.81 19.79
C SER A 177 16.93 14.22 18.51
N PHE A 178 17.60 13.89 17.38
CA PHE A 178 16.99 13.87 16.06
C PHE A 178 16.65 12.43 15.69
N VAL A 179 15.43 12.21 15.24
CA VAL A 179 14.92 10.89 14.87
C VAL A 179 14.69 10.83 13.38
N ASP A 180 15.31 9.85 12.72
CA ASP A 180 15.10 9.58 11.30
C ASP A 180 13.82 8.76 11.11
N THR A 181 12.83 9.37 10.47
CA THR A 181 11.54 8.77 10.15
C THR A 181 11.47 8.25 8.70
N SER A 182 12.54 8.38 7.92
CA SER A 182 12.57 8.13 6.47
C SER A 182 12.11 6.72 6.08
N ALA A 183 12.35 5.72 6.94
CA ALA A 183 11.92 4.35 6.70
C ALA A 183 10.39 4.17 6.75
N LEU A 184 9.68 5.05 7.47
CA LEU A 184 8.23 5.03 7.64
C LEU A 184 7.53 6.03 6.73
N THR A 185 8.00 7.29 6.75
CA THR A 185 7.36 8.40 6.04
C THR A 185 7.95 8.64 4.66
N GLY A 186 9.17 8.17 4.39
CA GLY A 186 9.91 8.47 3.17
C GLY A 186 10.53 9.89 3.16
N GLU A 187 10.41 10.66 4.25
CA GLU A 187 11.04 11.97 4.40
C GLU A 187 12.49 11.84 4.85
N SER A 188 13.38 12.58 4.20
CA SER A 188 14.82 12.53 4.52
C SER A 188 15.25 13.53 5.60
N VAL A 189 14.32 14.34 6.11
CA VAL A 189 14.62 15.35 7.15
C VAL A 189 14.37 14.75 8.52
N PRO A 190 15.40 14.63 9.39
CA PRO A 190 15.23 14.12 10.74
C PRO A 190 14.35 15.08 11.58
N ARG A 191 13.46 14.51 12.39
CA ARG A 191 12.59 15.25 13.31
C ARG A 191 13.29 15.40 14.67
N GLU A 192 13.29 16.60 15.21
CA GLU A 192 13.73 16.84 16.58
C GLU A 192 12.67 16.34 17.58
N VAL A 193 13.12 15.61 18.61
CA VAL A 193 12.28 15.13 19.72
C VAL A 193 12.89 15.53 21.04
N THR A 194 12.05 16.03 21.92
CA THR A 194 12.38 16.49 23.27
C THR A 194 11.46 15.84 24.30
N GLU A 195 11.67 16.10 25.58
CA GLU A 195 10.78 15.63 26.63
C GLU A 195 9.32 16.03 26.37
N GLY A 196 8.40 15.07 26.47
CA GLY A 196 6.98 15.22 26.14
C GLY A 196 6.65 14.96 24.67
N SER A 197 7.62 14.81 23.76
CA SER A 197 7.36 14.49 22.36
C SER A 197 6.91 13.04 22.19
N GLU A 198 5.91 12.82 21.34
CA GLU A 198 5.54 11.48 20.90
C GLU A 198 6.57 10.91 19.92
N ILE A 199 6.91 9.64 20.09
CA ILE A 199 7.82 8.89 19.23
C ILE A 199 7.17 7.57 18.82
N ILE A 200 7.35 7.21 17.56
CA ILE A 200 6.76 5.99 16.98
C ILE A 200 7.80 4.91 16.74
N SER A 201 7.36 3.66 16.85
CA SER A 201 8.18 2.49 16.56
C SER A 201 8.69 2.48 15.13
N GLY A 202 9.88 1.93 14.89
CA GLY A 202 10.51 1.82 13.58
C GLY A 202 11.37 3.02 13.15
N CYS A 203 11.25 4.18 13.79
CA CYS A 203 12.16 5.30 13.59
C CYS A 203 13.57 4.96 14.11
N VAL A 204 14.60 5.64 13.58
CA VAL A 204 15.98 5.46 14.03
C VAL A 204 16.41 6.68 14.86
N ASN A 205 16.86 6.45 16.08
CA ASN A 205 17.41 7.50 16.93
C ASN A 205 18.79 7.94 16.38
N GLY A 206 18.92 9.19 15.96
CA GLY A 206 20.13 9.69 15.32
C GLY A 206 21.25 10.02 16.31
N SER A 207 20.93 10.72 17.41
CA SER A 207 21.92 11.21 18.37
C SER A 207 21.36 11.23 19.78
N GLY A 208 22.21 11.10 20.79
CA GLY A 208 21.80 11.14 22.18
C GLY A 208 21.11 9.86 22.68
N LEU A 209 20.81 9.87 23.96
CA LEU A 209 20.09 8.79 24.65
C LEU A 209 18.67 9.28 24.91
N LEU A 210 17.67 8.50 24.50
CA LEU A 210 16.27 8.76 24.80
C LEU A 210 15.75 7.75 25.83
N LYS A 211 15.00 8.20 26.82
CA LYS A 211 14.13 7.36 27.64
C LYS A 211 12.70 7.62 27.22
N VAL A 212 12.01 6.57 26.87
CA VAL A 212 10.65 6.62 26.30
C VAL A 212 9.74 5.74 27.15
N ARG A 213 8.58 6.27 27.54
CA ARG A 213 7.53 5.49 28.20
C ARG A 213 6.59 4.96 27.14
N THR A 214 6.42 3.65 27.09
CA THR A 214 5.59 2.96 26.11
C THR A 214 4.11 3.31 26.28
N THR A 215 3.42 3.55 25.18
CA THR A 215 1.97 3.86 25.15
C THR A 215 1.14 2.75 24.52
N LYS A 216 1.77 1.82 23.80
CA LYS A 216 1.11 0.69 23.12
C LYS A 216 1.91 -0.58 23.33
N GLU A 217 1.23 -1.75 23.25
CA GLU A 217 1.87 -3.05 23.13
C GLU A 217 2.47 -3.21 21.71
N PHE A 218 3.37 -4.20 21.53
CA PHE A 218 4.05 -4.36 20.24
C PHE A 218 3.08 -4.66 19.09
N ASP A 219 2.09 -5.53 19.30
CA ASP A 219 1.09 -5.87 18.29
C ASP A 219 0.23 -4.66 17.84
N ASP A 220 0.05 -3.68 18.74
CA ASP A 220 -0.67 -2.43 18.46
C ASP A 220 0.24 -1.28 18.01
N SER A 221 1.55 -1.52 17.94
CA SER A 221 2.53 -0.51 17.53
C SER A 221 2.38 -0.12 16.06
N THR A 222 2.83 1.07 15.72
CA THR A 222 2.82 1.58 14.33
C THR A 222 3.52 0.63 13.37
N VAL A 223 4.68 0.08 13.76
CA VAL A 223 5.42 -0.91 12.95
C VAL A 223 4.62 -2.19 12.75
N ALA A 224 4.04 -2.76 13.80
CA ALA A 224 3.27 -4.00 13.70
C ALA A 224 2.07 -3.83 12.76
N LYS A 225 1.33 -2.71 12.88
CA LYS A 225 0.21 -2.38 11.98
C LYS A 225 0.63 -2.20 10.53
N ILE A 226 1.75 -1.51 10.28
CA ILE A 226 2.30 -1.36 8.93
C ILE A 226 2.64 -2.75 8.33
N LEU A 227 3.30 -3.61 9.10
CA LEU A 227 3.65 -4.97 8.66
C LEU A 227 2.40 -5.81 8.36
N GLU A 228 1.40 -5.76 9.22
CA GLU A 228 0.12 -6.45 9.03
C GLU A 228 -0.60 -5.96 7.77
N LEU A 229 -0.66 -4.65 7.54
CA LEU A 229 -1.29 -4.06 6.35
C LEU A 229 -0.62 -4.51 5.06
N VAL A 230 0.70 -4.58 5.02
CA VAL A 230 1.44 -5.03 3.84
C VAL A 230 1.33 -6.54 3.65
N GLU A 231 1.34 -7.32 4.72
CA GLU A 231 1.10 -8.77 4.66
C GLU A 231 -0.31 -9.09 4.15
N ASN A 232 -1.31 -8.37 4.64
CA ASN A 232 -2.71 -8.51 4.25
C ASN A 232 -3.03 -7.88 2.90
N ALA A 233 -2.22 -6.97 2.38
CA ALA A 233 -2.40 -6.36 1.06
C ALA A 233 -2.48 -7.39 -0.07
N SER A 234 -1.90 -8.58 0.13
CA SER A 234 -2.01 -9.70 -0.81
C SER A 234 -3.38 -10.39 -0.84
N SER A 235 -4.22 -10.16 0.15
CA SER A 235 -5.54 -10.79 0.25
C SER A 235 -6.60 -10.16 -0.65
N LYS A 236 -6.51 -8.84 -0.89
CA LYS A 236 -7.43 -8.09 -1.75
C LYS A 236 -6.88 -8.01 -3.18
N LYS A 237 -7.30 -8.95 -4.04
CA LYS A 237 -6.79 -9.12 -5.40
C LYS A 237 -7.40 -8.13 -6.38
N ALA A 238 -6.56 -7.59 -7.26
CA ALA A 238 -6.97 -6.78 -8.40
C ALA A 238 -7.92 -7.52 -9.37
N HIS A 239 -8.71 -6.78 -10.14
CA HIS A 239 -9.58 -7.38 -11.17
C HIS A 239 -8.80 -8.21 -12.17
N VAL A 240 -7.62 -7.73 -12.57
CA VAL A 240 -6.71 -8.47 -13.48
C VAL A 240 -6.23 -9.77 -12.86
N GLU A 241 -5.89 -9.81 -11.57
CA GLU A 241 -5.51 -11.05 -10.87
C GLU A 241 -6.67 -12.04 -10.77
N ASN A 242 -7.87 -11.53 -10.48
CA ASN A 242 -9.08 -12.33 -10.43
C ASN A 242 -9.43 -12.89 -11.82
N PHE A 243 -9.25 -12.09 -12.87
CA PHE A 243 -9.44 -12.53 -14.25
C PHE A 243 -8.49 -13.68 -14.61
N ILE A 244 -7.20 -13.56 -14.28
CA ILE A 244 -6.21 -14.61 -14.55
C ILE A 244 -6.55 -15.90 -13.79
N THR A 245 -6.98 -15.80 -12.55
CA THR A 245 -7.40 -16.95 -11.75
C THR A 245 -8.62 -17.64 -12.37
N LYS A 246 -9.62 -16.86 -12.81
CA LYS A 246 -10.81 -17.38 -13.51
C LYS A 246 -10.43 -17.96 -14.87
N PHE A 247 -9.59 -17.25 -15.63
CA PHE A 247 -9.11 -17.70 -16.94
C PHE A 247 -8.43 -19.07 -16.84
N ALA A 248 -7.50 -19.24 -15.91
CA ALA A 248 -6.81 -20.52 -15.71
C ALA A 248 -7.80 -21.66 -15.42
N LYS A 249 -8.85 -21.41 -14.64
CA LYS A 249 -9.88 -22.41 -14.29
C LYS A 249 -10.65 -22.95 -15.52
N TYR A 250 -10.94 -22.10 -16.52
CA TYR A 250 -11.66 -22.51 -17.73
C TYR A 250 -10.72 -22.92 -18.86
N TYR A 251 -9.59 -22.24 -18.98
CA TYR A 251 -8.60 -22.46 -20.02
C TYR A 251 -8.03 -23.87 -19.98
N THR A 252 -7.63 -24.37 -18.81
CA THR A 252 -6.97 -25.68 -18.67
C THR A 252 -7.86 -26.85 -19.13
N PRO A 253 -9.14 -26.96 -18.74
CA PRO A 253 -10.02 -28.00 -19.29
C PRO A 253 -10.20 -27.92 -20.82
N ILE A 254 -10.32 -26.70 -21.36
CA ILE A 254 -10.46 -26.51 -22.82
C ILE A 254 -9.21 -27.03 -23.55
N VAL A 255 -8.04 -26.70 -23.03
CA VAL A 255 -6.75 -27.15 -23.58
C VAL A 255 -6.63 -28.68 -23.53
N VAL A 256 -7.00 -29.30 -22.42
CA VAL A 256 -6.98 -30.77 -22.29
C VAL A 256 -7.91 -31.41 -23.32
N CYS A 257 -9.13 -30.91 -23.48
CA CYS A 257 -10.05 -31.38 -24.51
C CYS A 257 -9.47 -31.20 -25.91
N ALA A 258 -8.86 -30.04 -26.20
CA ALA A 258 -8.22 -29.80 -27.50
C ALA A 258 -7.05 -30.75 -27.75
N ALA A 259 -6.23 -31.04 -26.73
CA ALA A 259 -5.15 -32.01 -26.83
C ALA A 259 -5.65 -33.44 -27.11
N VAL A 260 -6.74 -33.86 -26.47
CA VAL A 260 -7.38 -35.16 -26.73
C VAL A 260 -7.89 -35.21 -28.19
N VAL A 261 -8.56 -34.16 -28.66
CA VAL A 261 -8.99 -34.04 -30.06
C VAL A 261 -7.79 -34.12 -30.99
N LEU A 262 -6.71 -33.39 -30.70
CA LEU A 262 -5.48 -33.42 -31.52
C LEU A 262 -4.80 -34.78 -31.53
N ALA A 263 -4.85 -35.53 -30.43
CA ALA A 263 -4.27 -36.87 -30.38
C ALA A 263 -5.01 -37.92 -31.20
N PHE A 264 -6.36 -37.83 -31.27
CA PHE A 264 -7.17 -38.92 -31.83
C PHE A 264 -7.86 -38.56 -33.15
N LEU A 265 -8.31 -37.31 -33.36
CA LEU A 265 -9.10 -36.98 -34.54
C LEU A 265 -8.27 -36.88 -35.85
N PRO A 266 -7.11 -36.22 -35.91
CA PRO A 266 -6.32 -36.12 -37.11
C PRO A 266 -5.80 -37.45 -37.63
N PRO A 267 -5.28 -38.41 -36.82
CA PRO A 267 -4.85 -39.70 -37.38
C PRO A 267 -6.00 -40.49 -37.99
N ILE A 268 -7.25 -40.32 -37.50
CA ILE A 268 -8.42 -40.97 -38.06
C ILE A 268 -8.83 -40.37 -39.42
N ILE A 269 -8.74 -39.01 -39.56
CA ILE A 269 -9.20 -38.29 -40.75
C ILE A 269 -8.11 -38.20 -41.83
N LEU A 270 -6.88 -37.87 -41.43
CA LEU A 270 -5.78 -37.58 -42.36
C LEU A 270 -4.88 -38.80 -42.60
N GLY A 271 -5.05 -39.86 -41.80
CA GLY A 271 -4.10 -40.95 -41.73
C GLY A 271 -2.83 -40.57 -40.97
N GLY A 272 -1.93 -41.52 -40.77
CA GLY A 272 -0.67 -41.29 -40.02
C GLY A 272 -0.61 -42.11 -38.73
N GLY A 273 0.57 -42.12 -38.10
CA GLY A 273 0.79 -42.88 -36.88
C GLY A 273 0.18 -42.17 -35.64
N PHE A 274 -0.59 -42.89 -34.83
CA PHE A 274 -1.11 -42.37 -33.56
C PHE A 274 0.00 -41.84 -32.64
N ALA A 275 1.19 -42.43 -32.66
CA ALA A 275 2.34 -42.02 -31.87
C ALA A 275 2.75 -40.55 -32.14
N GLU A 276 2.81 -40.17 -33.41
CA GLU A 276 3.16 -38.80 -33.84
C GLU A 276 2.15 -37.76 -33.34
N TRP A 277 0.84 -38.05 -33.47
CA TRP A 277 -0.21 -37.15 -33.04
C TRP A 277 -0.33 -37.08 -31.49
N ILE A 278 -0.06 -38.18 -30.79
CA ILE A 278 0.03 -38.19 -29.33
C ILE A 278 1.22 -37.34 -28.86
N GLN A 279 2.38 -37.43 -29.54
CA GLN A 279 3.54 -36.58 -29.22
C GLN A 279 3.22 -35.10 -29.43
N ARG A 280 2.58 -34.74 -30.54
CA ARG A 280 2.11 -33.37 -30.80
C ARG A 280 1.12 -32.89 -29.74
N ALA A 281 0.20 -33.73 -29.31
CA ALA A 281 -0.74 -33.42 -28.24
C ALA A 281 -0.03 -33.25 -26.87
N CYS A 282 1.01 -34.03 -26.57
CA CYS A 282 1.84 -33.86 -25.40
C CYS A 282 2.60 -32.52 -25.41
N ILE A 283 3.20 -32.15 -26.54
CA ILE A 283 3.83 -30.85 -26.76
C ILE A 283 2.83 -29.72 -26.54
N PHE A 284 1.63 -29.84 -27.14
CA PHE A 284 0.55 -28.87 -26.98
C PHE A 284 0.14 -28.68 -25.49
N LEU A 285 0.06 -29.78 -24.71
CA LEU A 285 -0.25 -29.72 -23.26
C LEU A 285 0.85 -29.00 -22.48
N VAL A 286 2.12 -29.29 -22.73
CA VAL A 286 3.25 -28.66 -22.06
C VAL A 286 3.26 -27.13 -22.29
N ILE A 287 3.09 -26.70 -23.55
CA ILE A 287 3.07 -25.29 -23.91
C ILE A 287 1.90 -24.55 -23.25
N SER A 288 0.82 -25.24 -22.97
CA SER A 288 -0.44 -24.61 -22.57
C SER A 288 -0.46 -24.12 -21.11
N CYS A 289 0.56 -24.42 -20.26
CA CYS A 289 0.58 -23.92 -18.90
C CYS A 289 0.65 -22.38 -18.83
N PRO A 290 -0.27 -21.65 -18.17
CA PRO A 290 -0.21 -20.20 -18.06
C PRO A 290 0.75 -19.71 -16.97
N CYS A 291 1.84 -20.45 -16.69
CA CYS A 291 2.75 -20.25 -15.55
C CYS A 291 3.31 -18.82 -15.48
N ALA A 292 3.71 -18.25 -16.61
CA ALA A 292 4.24 -16.89 -16.70
C ALA A 292 3.24 -15.83 -16.19
N LEU A 293 1.95 -15.99 -16.51
CA LEU A 293 0.90 -15.04 -16.09
C LEU A 293 0.56 -15.17 -14.61
N VAL A 294 0.41 -16.40 -14.14
CA VAL A 294 0.01 -16.69 -12.75
C VAL A 294 1.03 -16.16 -11.74
N ILE A 295 2.31 -16.06 -12.15
CA ILE A 295 3.39 -15.60 -11.26
C ILE A 295 3.73 -14.14 -11.49
N SER A 296 3.88 -13.69 -12.75
CA SER A 296 4.39 -12.35 -13.03
C SER A 296 3.41 -11.24 -12.68
N VAL A 297 2.10 -11.50 -12.76
CA VAL A 297 1.08 -10.48 -12.50
C VAL A 297 0.98 -10.14 -11.01
N PRO A 298 0.79 -11.10 -10.09
CA PRO A 298 0.84 -10.79 -8.66
C PRO A 298 2.18 -10.16 -8.25
N LEU A 299 3.29 -10.66 -8.79
CA LEU A 299 4.61 -10.11 -8.51
C LEU A 299 4.75 -8.64 -8.93
N GLY A 300 4.14 -8.25 -10.07
CA GLY A 300 4.08 -6.88 -10.53
C GLY A 300 3.34 -5.97 -9.54
N PHE A 301 2.16 -6.39 -9.06
CA PHE A 301 1.39 -5.66 -8.07
C PHE A 301 2.11 -5.56 -6.72
N PHE A 302 2.71 -6.66 -6.24
CA PHE A 302 3.52 -6.63 -5.03
C PHE A 302 4.69 -5.65 -5.13
N GLY A 303 5.36 -5.62 -6.29
CA GLY A 303 6.41 -4.65 -6.54
C GLY A 303 5.91 -3.21 -6.53
N GLY A 304 4.71 -2.95 -7.06
CA GLY A 304 4.05 -1.64 -7.01
C GLY A 304 3.70 -1.20 -5.59
N ILE A 305 3.12 -2.10 -4.79
CA ILE A 305 2.82 -1.85 -3.36
C ILE A 305 4.12 -1.56 -2.59
N GLY A 306 5.19 -2.34 -2.82
CA GLY A 306 6.48 -2.10 -2.20
C GLY A 306 7.13 -0.77 -2.62
N ALA A 307 6.94 -0.34 -3.88
CA ALA A 307 7.41 0.97 -4.35
C ALA A 307 6.63 2.13 -3.69
N ALA A 308 5.32 1.95 -3.47
CA ALA A 308 4.47 2.90 -2.75
C ALA A 308 4.91 3.05 -1.28
N SER A 309 5.11 1.93 -0.61
CA SER A 309 5.54 1.89 0.79
C SER A 309 6.89 2.61 0.99
N LYS A 310 7.84 2.48 0.06
CA LYS A 310 9.11 3.25 0.09
C LYS A 310 8.91 4.77 0.05
N GLN A 311 7.81 5.24 -0.50
CA GLN A 311 7.48 6.66 -0.53
C GLN A 311 6.62 7.10 0.67
N GLY A 312 6.46 6.23 1.67
CA GLY A 312 5.61 6.49 2.83
C GLY A 312 4.12 6.47 2.49
N VAL A 313 3.72 5.66 1.49
CA VAL A 313 2.31 5.44 1.12
C VAL A 313 1.97 3.97 1.28
N LEU A 314 1.07 3.65 2.19
CA LEU A 314 0.58 2.30 2.40
C LEU A 314 -0.64 2.02 1.54
N VAL A 315 -0.63 0.94 0.79
CA VAL A 315 -1.75 0.50 -0.06
C VAL A 315 -2.22 -0.86 0.41
N LYS A 316 -3.46 -0.98 0.85
CA LYS A 316 -4.01 -2.19 1.49
C LYS A 316 -4.39 -3.33 0.52
N GLY A 317 -4.14 -3.18 -0.77
CA GLY A 317 -4.43 -4.23 -1.73
C GLY A 317 -4.08 -3.90 -3.17
N SER A 318 -3.89 -4.93 -3.99
CA SER A 318 -3.62 -4.76 -5.41
C SER A 318 -4.83 -4.19 -6.19
N ASN A 319 -6.05 -4.45 -5.71
CA ASN A 319 -7.27 -3.84 -6.25
C ASN A 319 -7.28 -2.31 -6.10
N TYR A 320 -6.75 -1.79 -4.99
CA TYR A 320 -6.66 -0.34 -4.78
C TYR A 320 -5.56 0.29 -5.62
N LEU A 321 -4.46 -0.44 -5.88
CA LEU A 321 -3.44 0.03 -6.80
C LEU A 321 -4.00 0.09 -8.25
N GLU A 322 -4.84 -0.87 -8.65
CA GLU A 322 -5.56 -0.84 -9.92
C GLU A 322 -6.51 0.37 -9.98
N ALA A 323 -7.34 0.56 -8.96
CA ALA A 323 -8.30 1.66 -8.86
C ALA A 323 -7.61 3.05 -8.89
N LEU A 324 -6.46 3.22 -8.20
CA LEU A 324 -5.67 4.45 -8.24
C LEU A 324 -5.24 4.85 -9.66
N SER A 325 -4.97 3.89 -10.53
CA SER A 325 -4.63 4.16 -11.93
C SER A 325 -5.82 4.62 -12.79
N GLU A 326 -7.04 4.27 -12.36
CA GLU A 326 -8.31 4.60 -13.01
C GLU A 326 -8.99 5.82 -12.36
N MET A 327 -8.40 6.41 -11.32
CA MET A 327 -8.97 7.54 -10.60
C MET A 327 -9.05 8.78 -11.47
N LYS A 328 -10.27 9.31 -11.65
CA LYS A 328 -10.56 10.50 -12.47
C LYS A 328 -11.18 11.63 -11.67
N THR A 329 -11.85 11.33 -10.59
CA THR A 329 -12.40 12.31 -9.67
C THR A 329 -11.76 12.14 -8.31
N ILE A 330 -11.34 13.24 -7.70
CA ILE A 330 -10.80 13.26 -6.36
C ILE A 330 -11.55 14.27 -5.51
N VAL A 331 -12.00 13.84 -4.36
CA VAL A 331 -12.75 14.62 -3.39
C VAL A 331 -11.89 14.78 -2.14
N PHE A 332 -11.75 16.02 -1.69
CA PHE A 332 -10.98 16.35 -0.50
C PHE A 332 -11.89 16.83 0.61
N ASP A 333 -11.66 16.36 1.82
CA ASP A 333 -12.05 17.16 2.98
C ASP A 333 -11.17 18.41 3.07
N LYS A 334 -11.67 19.47 3.71
CA LYS A 334 -10.90 20.70 3.88
C LYS A 334 -9.95 20.57 5.07
N THR A 335 -10.51 20.37 6.27
CA THR A 335 -9.81 20.49 7.55
C THR A 335 -8.88 19.30 7.81
N GLY A 336 -7.62 19.56 8.20
CA GLY A 336 -6.63 18.50 8.40
C GLY A 336 -6.09 17.87 7.10
N THR A 337 -6.76 18.06 5.97
CA THR A 337 -6.41 17.50 4.66
C THR A 337 -5.77 18.53 3.74
N LEU A 338 -6.51 19.52 3.26
CA LEU A 338 -5.99 20.65 2.46
C LEU A 338 -5.40 21.76 3.34
N THR A 339 -5.82 21.80 4.59
CA THR A 339 -5.35 22.70 5.63
C THR A 339 -4.61 21.90 6.71
N LYS A 340 -3.91 22.60 7.59
CA LYS A 340 -3.16 21.97 8.68
C LYS A 340 -4.03 21.55 9.87
N GLY A 341 -5.28 22.05 9.94
CA GLY A 341 -6.11 21.96 11.14
C GLY A 341 -5.65 22.89 12.28
N GLU A 342 -4.72 23.79 11.95
CA GLU A 342 -4.21 24.79 12.90
C GLU A 342 -4.90 26.12 12.63
N PHE A 343 -5.65 26.59 13.63
CA PHE A 343 -6.26 27.90 13.59
C PHE A 343 -5.22 28.98 13.91
N VAL A 344 -5.18 30.03 13.07
CA VAL A 344 -4.32 31.17 13.26
C VAL A 344 -5.13 32.47 13.10
N VAL A 345 -4.71 33.52 13.80
CA VAL A 345 -5.25 34.86 13.58
C VAL A 345 -4.77 35.35 12.21
N SER A 346 -5.70 35.47 11.27
CA SER A 346 -5.40 35.92 9.91
C SER A 346 -5.48 37.43 9.76
N GLU A 347 -6.38 38.08 10.50
CA GLU A 347 -6.54 39.53 10.48
C GLU A 347 -7.07 40.09 11.80
N VAL A 348 -6.55 41.25 12.20
CA VAL A 348 -7.01 42.03 13.34
C VAL A 348 -7.49 43.37 12.83
N ILE A 349 -8.80 43.65 12.98
CA ILE A 349 -9.50 44.83 12.49
C ILE A 349 -10.02 45.62 13.69
N PRO A 350 -9.25 46.60 14.21
CA PRO A 350 -9.65 47.36 15.36
C PRO A 350 -10.62 48.48 14.96
N ASN A 351 -11.55 48.82 15.87
CA ASN A 351 -12.45 49.95 15.76
C ASN A 351 -12.05 51.02 16.77
N GLY A 352 -11.17 51.94 16.34
CA GLY A 352 -10.65 53.00 17.21
C GLY A 352 -9.63 52.57 18.24
N TRP A 353 -9.20 51.32 18.22
CA TRP A 353 -8.19 50.73 19.11
C TRP A 353 -6.89 50.43 18.36
N GLU A 354 -5.82 50.16 19.11
CA GLU A 354 -4.60 49.60 18.51
C GLU A 354 -4.76 48.07 18.31
N LYS A 355 -4.11 47.51 17.29
CA LYS A 355 -4.19 46.06 16.98
C LYS A 355 -3.72 45.19 18.15
N GLU A 356 -2.65 45.62 18.75
CA GLU A 356 -2.01 44.95 19.90
C GLU A 356 -2.95 44.92 21.13
N GLY A 357 -3.60 46.03 21.43
CA GLY A 357 -4.57 46.12 22.51
C GLY A 357 -5.81 45.28 22.28
N LEU A 358 -6.32 45.23 21.03
CA LEU A 358 -7.45 44.38 20.68
C LEU A 358 -7.10 42.87 20.82
N LEU A 359 -5.90 42.49 20.38
CA LEU A 359 -5.40 41.09 20.48
C LEU A 359 -5.19 40.70 21.95
N GLU A 360 -4.65 41.61 22.80
CA GLU A 360 -4.50 41.39 24.24
C GLU A 360 -5.84 41.11 24.90
N VAL A 361 -6.83 41.98 24.67
CA VAL A 361 -8.17 41.82 25.25
C VAL A 361 -8.83 40.51 24.79
N ALA A 362 -8.66 40.13 23.53
CA ALA A 362 -9.16 38.86 22.99
C ALA A 362 -8.49 37.65 23.66
N ALA A 363 -7.17 37.67 23.76
CA ALA A 363 -6.40 36.60 24.40
C ALA A 363 -6.72 36.44 25.90
N LEU A 364 -6.96 37.57 26.62
CA LEU A 364 -7.42 37.54 27.99
C LEU A 364 -8.85 37.02 28.15
N ALA A 365 -9.78 37.46 27.30
CA ALA A 365 -11.19 37.00 27.32
C ALA A 365 -11.31 35.49 27.14
N GLU A 366 -10.55 34.96 26.22
CA GLU A 366 -10.52 33.54 25.86
C GLU A 366 -9.53 32.73 26.72
N GLY A 367 -8.82 33.37 27.62
CA GLY A 367 -7.70 32.78 28.35
C GLY A 367 -7.99 31.52 29.17
N TYR A 368 -9.22 31.33 29.61
CA TYR A 368 -9.66 30.15 30.38
C TYR A 368 -10.42 29.11 29.52
N SER A 369 -10.54 29.32 28.23
CA SER A 369 -11.18 28.35 27.31
C SER A 369 -10.15 27.41 26.70
N ASP A 370 -10.53 26.14 26.55
CA ASP A 370 -9.75 25.11 25.83
C ASP A 370 -10.14 25.05 24.32
N HIS A 371 -10.91 25.99 23.84
CA HIS A 371 -11.34 26.02 22.45
C HIS A 371 -10.16 26.34 21.52
N PRO A 372 -10.07 25.73 20.30
CA PRO A 372 -8.98 26.01 19.34
C PRO A 372 -8.82 27.50 18.98
N ILE A 373 -9.90 28.26 19.00
CA ILE A 373 -9.89 29.73 18.85
C ILE A 373 -9.04 30.41 19.93
N SER A 374 -9.18 29.96 21.16
CA SER A 374 -8.43 30.50 22.31
C SER A 374 -6.94 30.24 22.17
N ALA A 375 -6.57 29.02 21.73
CA ALA A 375 -5.18 28.68 21.45
C ALA A 375 -4.58 29.57 20.35
N ALA A 376 -5.36 29.83 19.27
CA ALA A 376 -4.93 30.71 18.18
C ALA A 376 -4.69 32.15 18.65
N LEU A 377 -5.56 32.69 19.51
CA LEU A 377 -5.44 34.05 20.04
C LEU A 377 -4.24 34.19 20.99
N LYS A 378 -4.02 33.21 21.88
CA LYS A 378 -2.86 33.17 22.77
C LYS A 378 -1.56 33.13 21.98
N LYS A 379 -1.48 32.21 21.00
CA LYS A 379 -0.32 32.06 20.14
C LYS A 379 -0.02 33.35 19.36
N ALA A 380 -1.05 34.00 18.80
CA ALA A 380 -0.87 35.25 18.08
C ALA A 380 -0.39 36.40 19.01
N TYR A 381 -0.83 36.42 20.26
CA TYR A 381 -0.34 37.37 21.26
C TYR A 381 1.15 37.14 21.61
N GLU A 382 1.57 35.88 21.80
CA GLU A 382 2.96 35.50 22.01
C GLU A 382 3.85 35.86 20.82
N GLU A 383 3.41 35.54 19.60
CA GLU A 383 4.14 35.85 18.36
C GLU A 383 4.28 37.37 18.10
N ALA A 384 3.37 38.17 18.62
CA ALA A 384 3.44 39.64 18.55
C ALA A 384 4.43 40.24 19.57
N GLU A 385 5.10 39.41 20.39
CA GLU A 385 6.09 39.82 21.42
C GLU A 385 5.54 40.90 22.40
N LEU A 386 4.24 40.84 22.73
CA LEU A 386 3.55 41.83 23.56
C LEU A 386 3.80 41.64 25.06
N GLY A 387 4.65 40.69 25.45
CA GLY A 387 4.98 40.37 26.82
C GLY A 387 4.21 39.16 27.37
N GLU A 388 4.28 38.94 28.69
CA GLU A 388 3.58 37.84 29.35
C GLU A 388 2.10 38.18 29.54
N LEU A 389 1.20 37.29 29.14
CA LEU A 389 -0.25 37.46 29.28
C LEU A 389 -0.64 37.30 30.77
N SER A 390 -0.91 38.40 31.44
CA SER A 390 -1.25 38.38 32.89
C SER A 390 -2.71 37.99 33.11
N MET A 391 -2.96 36.71 33.37
CA MET A 391 -4.31 36.19 33.62
C MET A 391 -4.95 36.70 34.92
N ASP A 392 -4.17 37.29 35.83
CA ASP A 392 -4.68 37.93 37.08
C ASP A 392 -5.60 39.13 36.80
N ARG A 393 -5.58 39.69 35.57
CA ARG A 393 -6.47 40.78 35.13
C ARG A 393 -7.90 40.30 34.83
N VAL A 394 -8.10 38.97 34.69
CA VAL A 394 -9.41 38.36 34.41
C VAL A 394 -10.05 37.97 35.74
N GLU A 395 -11.04 38.75 36.17
CA GLU A 395 -11.74 38.50 37.45
C GLU A 395 -12.77 37.38 37.36
N GLN A 396 -13.41 37.25 36.20
CA GLN A 396 -14.46 36.27 35.92
C GLN A 396 -14.54 35.98 34.41
N ALA A 397 -14.73 34.73 34.04
CA ALA A 397 -15.05 34.30 32.66
C ALA A 397 -16.22 33.34 32.68
N GLU A 398 -17.15 33.52 31.73
CA GLU A 398 -18.37 32.73 31.58
C GLU A 398 -18.56 32.41 30.09
N GLU A 399 -18.56 31.13 29.73
CA GLU A 399 -18.84 30.70 28.38
C GLU A 399 -20.35 30.74 28.08
N ILE A 400 -20.72 31.39 26.98
CA ILE A 400 -22.10 31.45 26.48
C ILE A 400 -22.21 30.48 25.30
N ALA A 401 -22.78 29.31 25.57
CA ALA A 401 -22.81 28.21 24.62
C ALA A 401 -23.33 28.62 23.23
N GLY A 402 -22.50 28.39 22.20
CA GLY A 402 -22.81 28.71 20.80
C GLY A 402 -22.74 30.20 20.44
N HIS A 403 -22.31 31.09 21.37
CA HIS A 403 -22.25 32.54 21.15
C HIS A 403 -20.85 33.10 21.37
N GLY A 404 -20.12 32.64 22.37
CA GLY A 404 -18.79 33.11 22.73
C GLY A 404 -18.58 33.20 24.24
N ILE A 405 -17.73 34.14 24.68
CA ILE A 405 -17.35 34.31 26.07
C ILE A 405 -17.69 35.72 26.57
N LYS A 406 -18.11 35.78 27.82
CA LYS A 406 -18.22 37.01 28.62
C LYS A 406 -17.14 36.96 29.69
N ALA A 407 -16.23 37.91 29.67
CA ALA A 407 -15.16 38.03 30.67
C ALA A 407 -15.23 39.37 31.37
N LYS A 408 -14.79 39.43 32.64
CA LYS A 408 -14.57 40.67 33.34
C LYS A 408 -13.08 40.91 33.46
N ILE A 409 -12.57 41.91 32.74
CA ILE A 409 -11.15 42.24 32.62
C ILE A 409 -10.93 43.64 33.15
N ASP A 410 -10.06 43.82 34.13
CA ASP A 410 -9.77 45.10 34.78
C ASP A 410 -11.04 45.88 35.19
N GLY A 411 -12.03 45.18 35.73
CA GLY A 411 -13.29 45.76 36.19
C GLY A 411 -14.33 46.00 35.10
N ARG A 412 -14.01 45.85 33.79
CA ARG A 412 -14.93 46.02 32.67
C ARG A 412 -15.43 44.68 32.11
N VAL A 413 -16.68 44.66 31.70
CA VAL A 413 -17.27 43.46 31.06
C VAL A 413 -16.91 43.46 29.58
N VAL A 414 -16.21 42.44 29.13
CA VAL A 414 -15.83 42.20 27.75
C VAL A 414 -16.60 41.01 27.19
N TYR A 415 -17.10 41.15 25.96
CA TYR A 415 -17.73 40.08 25.19
C TYR A 415 -16.82 39.75 24.00
N ALA A 416 -16.50 38.48 23.84
CA ALA A 416 -15.78 37.93 22.70
C ALA A 416 -16.61 36.82 22.10
N GLY A 417 -17.02 36.93 20.82
CA GLY A 417 -17.84 35.90 20.19
C GLY A 417 -18.39 36.27 18.83
N ASN A 418 -19.42 35.52 18.41
CA ASN A 418 -20.02 35.70 17.09
C ASN A 418 -21.02 36.91 17.00
N ALA A 419 -21.52 37.18 15.81
CA ALA A 419 -22.48 38.26 15.56
C ALA A 419 -23.74 38.15 16.46
N LYS A 420 -24.23 36.93 16.73
CA LYS A 420 -25.40 36.69 17.59
C LYS A 420 -25.19 37.20 19.02
N LEU A 421 -23.96 37.03 19.54
CA LEU A 421 -23.61 37.58 20.85
C LEU A 421 -23.70 39.11 20.86
N MET A 422 -23.21 39.77 19.82
CA MET A 422 -23.27 41.24 19.71
C MET A 422 -24.71 41.71 19.63
N GLU A 423 -25.55 41.06 18.83
CA GLU A 423 -26.98 41.35 18.71
C GLU A 423 -27.72 41.16 20.04
N GLU A 424 -27.47 40.05 20.73
CA GLU A 424 -28.09 39.74 22.05
C GLU A 424 -27.74 40.81 23.11
N LYS A 425 -26.50 41.28 23.10
CA LYS A 425 -26.04 42.29 24.04
C LYS A 425 -26.32 43.73 23.58
N GLY A 426 -26.92 43.92 22.40
CA GLY A 426 -27.30 45.23 21.83
C GLY A 426 -26.09 46.09 21.51
N VAL A 427 -25.02 45.47 21.03
CA VAL A 427 -23.81 46.13 20.55
C VAL A 427 -23.96 46.42 19.05
N GLU A 428 -23.79 47.66 18.65
CA GLU A 428 -23.69 47.99 17.21
C GLU A 428 -22.29 47.63 16.72
N TYR A 429 -22.21 46.76 15.70
CA TYR A 429 -20.95 46.26 15.16
C TYR A 429 -20.92 46.37 13.62
N GLU A 430 -19.74 46.41 13.05
CA GLU A 430 -19.54 46.35 11.60
C GLU A 430 -19.39 44.89 11.16
N PRO A 431 -20.25 44.39 10.25
CA PRO A 431 -20.13 43.03 9.72
C PRO A 431 -18.79 42.84 8.99
N CYS A 432 -18.03 41.82 9.41
CA CYS A 432 -16.78 41.48 8.76
C CYS A 432 -17.03 40.74 7.45
N THR A 433 -16.37 41.18 6.36
CA THR A 433 -16.44 40.56 5.04
C THR A 433 -15.24 39.69 4.72
N VAL A 434 -14.26 39.64 5.61
CA VAL A 434 -13.08 38.78 5.45
C VAL A 434 -13.46 37.31 5.71
N PRO A 435 -13.09 36.38 4.82
CA PRO A 435 -13.38 34.97 5.00
C PRO A 435 -12.64 34.40 6.21
N GLY A 436 -13.38 33.72 7.12
CA GLY A 436 -12.83 33.11 8.32
C GLY A 436 -13.86 32.99 9.44
N THR A 437 -13.43 32.43 10.56
CA THR A 437 -14.17 32.46 11.82
C THR A 437 -13.98 33.82 12.46
N VAL A 438 -15.06 34.57 12.57
CA VAL A 438 -15.03 35.95 13.04
C VAL A 438 -15.34 36.01 14.52
N VAL A 439 -14.42 36.59 15.30
CA VAL A 439 -14.59 36.91 16.71
C VAL A 439 -14.76 38.44 16.84
N TYR A 440 -15.97 38.84 17.18
CA TYR A 440 -16.30 40.25 17.49
C TYR A 440 -15.98 40.52 18.96
N LEU A 441 -15.38 41.66 19.25
CA LEU A 441 -15.01 42.09 20.58
C LEU A 441 -15.74 43.34 20.97
N ALA A 442 -16.33 43.34 22.16
CA ALA A 442 -16.98 44.53 22.70
C ALA A 442 -16.70 44.67 24.19
N ALA A 443 -16.52 45.90 24.68
CA ALA A 443 -16.50 46.20 26.11
C ALA A 443 -17.82 46.89 26.46
N GLU A 444 -18.62 46.23 27.35
CA GLU A 444 -19.99 46.67 27.69
C GLU A 444 -20.89 46.81 26.44
N LYS A 445 -21.02 48.04 25.88
CA LYS A 445 -21.78 48.36 24.68
C LYS A 445 -20.91 48.95 23.56
N GLU A 446 -19.63 49.12 23.81
CA GLU A 446 -18.67 49.70 22.88
C GLU A 446 -18.06 48.59 22.03
N PHE A 447 -18.21 48.67 20.70
CA PHE A 447 -17.56 47.74 19.79
C PHE A 447 -16.08 48.08 19.67
N LEU A 448 -15.19 47.15 19.99
CA LEU A 448 -13.74 47.33 19.99
C LEU A 448 -13.10 46.96 18.67
N GLY A 449 -13.66 45.98 17.96
CA GLY A 449 -13.15 45.47 16.72
C GLY A 449 -13.42 44.00 16.46
N THR A 450 -12.78 43.47 15.45
CA THR A 450 -12.97 42.14 14.96
C THR A 450 -11.64 41.42 14.80
N ILE A 451 -11.58 40.15 15.19
CA ILE A 451 -10.44 39.28 14.89
C ILE A 451 -10.94 38.13 13.99
N VAL A 452 -10.26 37.91 12.88
CA VAL A 452 -10.56 36.84 11.95
C VAL A 452 -9.56 35.72 12.16
N ILE A 453 -10.08 34.52 12.34
CA ILE A 453 -9.30 33.31 12.56
C ILE A 453 -9.58 32.38 11.38
N SER A 454 -8.53 31.86 10.79
CA SER A 454 -8.63 30.93 9.65
C SER A 454 -7.73 29.71 9.87
N ASP A 455 -8.14 28.60 9.28
CA ASP A 455 -7.32 27.40 9.21
C ASP A 455 -6.26 27.57 8.11
N THR A 456 -5.02 27.24 8.41
CA THR A 456 -3.88 27.46 7.52
C THR A 456 -3.87 26.45 6.37
N VAL A 457 -3.97 26.91 5.13
CA VAL A 457 -3.81 26.07 3.94
C VAL A 457 -2.39 25.51 3.88
N LYS A 458 -2.25 24.20 3.62
CA LYS A 458 -0.94 23.57 3.45
C LYS A 458 -0.20 24.18 2.26
N PRO A 459 1.09 24.55 2.39
CA PRO A 459 1.84 25.24 1.31
C PRO A 459 1.92 24.42 0.02
N GLU A 460 1.92 23.09 0.13
CA GLU A 460 1.97 22.17 -1.00
C GLU A 460 0.61 21.91 -1.66
N ALA A 461 -0.52 22.28 -1.05
CA ALA A 461 -1.87 21.94 -1.52
C ALA A 461 -2.14 22.40 -2.96
N LYS A 462 -1.85 23.65 -3.30
CA LYS A 462 -2.02 24.18 -4.66
C LYS A 462 -1.19 23.41 -5.69
N ARG A 463 0.06 23.08 -5.34
CA ARG A 463 0.95 22.30 -6.20
C ARG A 463 0.44 20.88 -6.36
N ALA A 464 -0.09 20.28 -5.29
CA ALA A 464 -0.67 18.94 -5.33
C ALA A 464 -1.85 18.84 -6.28
N ILE A 465 -2.81 19.80 -6.20
CA ILE A 465 -3.96 19.86 -7.12
C ILE A 465 -3.49 19.97 -8.58
N ALA A 466 -2.50 20.83 -8.87
CA ALA A 466 -1.94 20.95 -10.21
C ALA A 466 -1.29 19.65 -10.72
N GLN A 467 -0.54 18.94 -9.86
CA GLN A 467 0.08 17.68 -10.23
C GLN A 467 -0.94 16.54 -10.43
N LEU A 468 -2.02 16.51 -9.65
CA LEU A 468 -3.10 15.54 -9.83
C LEU A 468 -3.76 15.66 -11.20
N ARG A 469 -4.01 16.89 -11.66
CA ARG A 469 -4.51 17.13 -13.02
C ARG A 469 -3.54 16.64 -14.10
N GLN A 470 -2.24 16.88 -13.92
CA GLN A 470 -1.21 16.35 -14.83
C GLN A 470 -1.15 14.81 -14.80
N SER A 471 -1.51 14.19 -13.69
CA SER A 471 -1.58 12.73 -13.52
C SER A 471 -2.86 12.10 -14.10
N GLY A 472 -3.78 12.92 -14.65
CA GLY A 472 -4.97 12.46 -15.36
C GLY A 472 -6.27 12.54 -14.55
N VAL A 473 -6.29 13.22 -13.40
CA VAL A 473 -7.50 13.59 -12.68
C VAL A 473 -8.26 14.63 -13.51
N LYS A 474 -9.56 14.40 -13.73
CA LYS A 474 -10.44 15.25 -14.54
C LYS A 474 -11.20 16.27 -13.69
N LYS A 475 -11.57 15.88 -12.46
CA LYS A 475 -12.42 16.67 -11.57
C LYS A 475 -11.86 16.62 -10.14
N THR A 476 -11.70 17.80 -9.55
CA THR A 476 -11.31 18.00 -8.15
C THR A 476 -12.47 18.63 -7.39
N VAL A 477 -12.83 18.10 -6.24
CA VAL A 477 -13.97 18.53 -5.44
C VAL A 477 -13.51 18.75 -4.01
N MET A 478 -14.03 19.75 -3.32
CA MET A 478 -13.83 19.97 -1.89
C MET A 478 -15.16 19.88 -1.14
N LEU A 479 -15.18 19.12 -0.06
CA LEU A 479 -16.30 19.07 0.88
C LEU A 479 -15.89 19.73 2.20
N THR A 480 -16.74 20.58 2.75
CA THR A 480 -16.48 21.23 4.04
C THR A 480 -17.76 21.54 4.80
N GLY A 481 -17.69 21.48 6.11
CA GLY A 481 -18.74 22.01 7.00
C GLY A 481 -18.70 23.52 7.20
N ASP A 482 -17.69 24.21 6.64
CA ASP A 482 -17.58 25.65 6.77
C ASP A 482 -18.63 26.38 5.95
N ARG A 483 -18.81 27.63 6.31
CA ARG A 483 -19.68 28.55 5.58
C ARG A 483 -19.22 28.73 4.14
N LYS A 484 -20.18 29.07 3.29
CA LYS A 484 -20.00 29.21 1.84
C LYS A 484 -18.85 30.16 1.47
N ASP A 485 -18.77 31.33 2.09
CA ASP A 485 -17.75 32.34 1.84
C ASP A 485 -16.32 31.84 2.12
N VAL A 486 -16.15 31.07 3.19
CA VAL A 486 -14.86 30.48 3.58
C VAL A 486 -14.46 29.34 2.63
N GLY A 487 -15.40 28.42 2.37
CA GLY A 487 -15.16 27.28 1.49
C GLY A 487 -14.82 27.71 0.06
N GLU A 488 -15.59 28.65 -0.52
CA GLU A 488 -15.36 29.17 -1.87
C GLU A 488 -13.99 29.86 -1.99
N ALA A 489 -13.60 30.68 -1.00
CA ALA A 489 -12.30 31.36 -1.00
C ALA A 489 -11.13 30.37 -0.99
N VAL A 490 -11.19 29.30 -0.20
CA VAL A 490 -10.16 28.25 -0.17
C VAL A 490 -10.11 27.49 -1.49
N ALA A 491 -11.27 27.08 -2.02
CA ALA A 491 -11.35 26.34 -3.29
C ALA A 491 -10.78 27.14 -4.46
N GLU A 492 -11.11 28.45 -4.55
CA GLU A 492 -10.59 29.35 -5.58
C GLU A 492 -9.07 29.52 -5.46
N SER A 493 -8.55 29.71 -4.25
CA SER A 493 -7.10 29.86 -4.00
C SER A 493 -6.29 28.65 -4.45
N LEU A 494 -6.86 27.44 -4.30
CA LEU A 494 -6.27 26.16 -4.67
C LEU A 494 -6.54 25.77 -6.12
N GLY A 495 -7.55 26.40 -6.76
CA GLY A 495 -7.99 26.08 -8.11
C GLY A 495 -8.78 24.77 -8.18
N ILE A 496 -9.58 24.45 -7.17
CA ILE A 496 -10.49 23.29 -7.14
C ILE A 496 -11.70 23.55 -8.03
N ASP A 497 -12.21 22.52 -8.73
CA ASP A 497 -13.27 22.69 -9.74
C ASP A 497 -14.65 22.89 -9.11
N GLU A 498 -14.95 22.18 -8.02
CA GLU A 498 -16.24 22.26 -7.32
C GLU A 498 -16.04 22.27 -5.80
N VAL A 499 -16.90 23.00 -5.10
CA VAL A 499 -16.92 23.05 -3.64
C VAL A 499 -18.34 22.92 -3.11
N TYR A 500 -18.51 22.13 -2.06
CA TYR A 500 -19.75 22.00 -1.31
C TYR A 500 -19.51 22.37 0.13
N THR A 501 -20.31 23.30 0.64
CA THR A 501 -20.15 23.98 1.92
C THR A 501 -21.33 23.69 2.83
N ASP A 502 -21.23 24.08 4.10
CA ASP A 502 -22.28 23.94 5.12
C ASP A 502 -22.74 22.47 5.29
N LEU A 503 -21.84 21.49 5.04
CA LEU A 503 -22.17 20.06 5.08
C LEU A 503 -22.07 19.49 6.48
N LEU A 504 -23.08 18.73 6.89
CA LEU A 504 -22.99 17.82 8.02
C LEU A 504 -22.28 16.52 7.61
N PRO A 505 -21.76 15.72 8.55
CA PRO A 505 -21.08 14.46 8.22
C PRO A 505 -21.87 13.51 7.33
N GLY A 506 -23.19 13.41 7.52
CA GLY A 506 -24.08 12.61 6.66
C GLY A 506 -24.18 13.15 5.24
N ASP A 507 -24.24 14.47 5.08
CA ASP A 507 -24.36 15.13 3.77
C ASP A 507 -23.12 14.89 2.91
N LYS A 508 -21.94 14.74 3.53
CA LYS A 508 -20.69 14.41 2.82
C LYS A 508 -20.79 13.03 2.15
N VAL A 509 -21.37 12.03 2.84
CA VAL A 509 -21.59 10.68 2.28
C VAL A 509 -22.52 10.76 1.09
N ASP A 510 -23.66 11.44 1.22
CA ASP A 510 -24.64 11.59 0.15
C ASP A 510 -24.05 12.29 -1.08
N LYS A 511 -23.17 13.29 -0.86
CA LYS A 511 -22.47 13.97 -1.95
C LYS A 511 -21.48 13.05 -2.68
N VAL A 512 -20.71 12.25 -1.95
CA VAL A 512 -19.81 11.27 -2.57
C VAL A 512 -20.61 10.21 -3.34
N GLU A 513 -21.76 9.75 -2.82
CA GLU A 513 -22.64 8.83 -3.55
C GLU A 513 -23.20 9.44 -4.85
N ALA A 514 -23.58 10.70 -4.82
CA ALA A 514 -24.03 11.41 -6.02
C ALA A 514 -22.91 11.51 -7.06
N LEU A 515 -21.69 11.87 -6.65
CA LEU A 515 -20.53 11.96 -7.51
C LEU A 515 -20.11 10.58 -8.09
N LEU A 516 -20.24 9.50 -7.31
CA LEU A 516 -20.02 8.13 -7.80
C LEU A 516 -21.01 7.76 -8.91
N GLY A 517 -22.27 8.25 -8.81
CA GLY A 517 -23.29 8.03 -9.85
C GLY A 517 -23.03 8.76 -11.17
N GLU A 518 -22.17 9.79 -11.17
CA GLU A 518 -21.78 10.55 -12.38
C GLU A 518 -20.63 9.92 -13.16
N LEU A 519 -19.92 8.94 -12.57
CA LEU A 519 -18.73 8.34 -13.15
C LEU A 519 -19.04 7.39 -14.31
N GLY A 520 -18.14 7.33 -15.28
CA GLY A 520 -18.13 6.28 -16.31
C GLY A 520 -17.70 4.92 -15.74
N GLU A 521 -18.05 3.83 -16.45
CA GLU A 521 -17.80 2.43 -16.02
C GLU A 521 -16.35 2.14 -15.58
N LYS A 522 -15.36 2.85 -16.11
CA LYS A 522 -13.92 2.67 -15.83
C LYS A 522 -13.31 3.83 -15.03
N GLU A 523 -14.13 4.73 -14.57
CA GLU A 523 -13.66 5.88 -13.79
C GLU A 523 -13.85 5.61 -12.31
N LYS A 524 -12.86 6.01 -11.50
CA LYS A 524 -12.85 5.82 -10.05
C LYS A 524 -12.80 7.16 -9.32
N LEU A 525 -13.45 7.20 -8.16
CA LEU A 525 -13.45 8.33 -7.24
C LEU A 525 -12.59 8.01 -6.03
N GLY A 526 -11.61 8.88 -5.76
CA GLY A 526 -10.85 8.89 -4.52
C GLY A 526 -11.40 9.94 -3.55
N PHE A 527 -11.55 9.60 -2.28
CA PHE A 527 -11.83 10.55 -1.21
C PHE A 527 -10.60 10.66 -0.31
N VAL A 528 -10.19 11.89 0.02
CA VAL A 528 -9.04 12.19 0.88
C VAL A 528 -9.53 12.91 2.13
N GLY A 529 -9.26 12.36 3.30
CA GLY A 529 -9.68 12.91 4.59
C GLY A 529 -8.71 12.57 5.72
N ASP A 530 -8.89 13.17 6.90
CA ASP A 530 -8.08 12.91 8.10
C ASP A 530 -8.47 11.62 8.84
N GLY A 531 -9.61 11.04 8.48
CA GLY A 531 -10.09 9.74 8.91
C GLY A 531 -10.84 9.68 10.24
N ILE A 532 -10.72 10.66 11.12
CA ILE A 532 -11.40 10.60 12.42
C ILE A 532 -12.90 10.83 12.23
N ASN A 533 -13.27 11.89 11.51
CA ASN A 533 -14.65 12.27 11.25
C ASN A 533 -15.18 11.73 9.92
N ASP A 534 -14.30 11.39 9.00
CA ASP A 534 -14.62 11.04 7.62
C ASP A 534 -14.59 9.52 7.33
N ALA A 535 -14.42 8.66 8.35
CA ALA A 535 -14.38 7.20 8.20
C ALA A 535 -15.57 6.64 7.38
N PRO A 536 -16.82 7.11 7.53
CA PRO A 536 -17.94 6.66 6.70
C PRO A 536 -17.75 7.05 5.23
N VAL A 537 -17.21 8.23 4.95
CA VAL A 537 -16.98 8.75 3.59
C VAL A 537 -15.81 8.02 2.93
N LEU A 538 -14.72 7.79 3.68
CA LEU A 538 -13.57 6.99 3.24
C LEU A 538 -13.97 5.58 2.80
N SER A 539 -14.82 4.93 3.60
CA SER A 539 -15.30 3.58 3.30
C SER A 539 -16.29 3.53 2.12
N ARG A 540 -16.93 4.65 1.79
CA ARG A 540 -17.94 4.72 0.73
C ARG A 540 -17.35 5.01 -0.65
N ALA A 541 -16.26 5.73 -0.73
CA ALA A 541 -15.55 6.01 -1.97
C ALA A 541 -15.01 4.72 -2.63
N ASP A 542 -14.69 4.77 -3.94
CA ASP A 542 -13.97 3.66 -4.60
C ASP A 542 -12.58 3.47 -3.99
N ILE A 543 -11.97 4.57 -3.51
CA ILE A 543 -10.67 4.57 -2.85
C ILE A 543 -10.71 5.60 -1.71
N GLY A 544 -10.65 5.13 -0.47
CA GLY A 544 -10.44 5.97 0.70
C GLY A 544 -8.96 6.22 0.92
N ILE A 545 -8.53 7.48 0.94
CA ILE A 545 -7.15 7.91 1.18
C ILE A 545 -7.11 8.67 2.50
N ALA A 546 -6.50 8.11 3.52
CA ALA A 546 -6.35 8.78 4.80
C ALA A 546 -5.05 9.56 4.87
N MET A 547 -5.15 10.75 5.49
CA MET A 547 -4.01 11.48 6.01
C MET A 547 -3.59 10.78 7.30
N GLY A 548 -2.40 10.23 7.33
CA GLY A 548 -1.94 9.38 8.43
C GLY A 548 -1.08 10.15 9.41
N SER A 549 -1.53 11.33 9.90
CA SER A 549 -0.84 11.99 11.00
C SER A 549 -0.63 10.97 12.10
N MET A 550 0.61 10.71 12.42
CA MET A 550 1.14 9.64 13.26
C MET A 550 0.26 9.36 14.49
N GLY A 551 -0.78 8.52 14.37
CA GLY A 551 -1.58 8.11 15.51
C GLY A 551 -3.07 7.85 15.31
N SER A 552 -3.70 8.18 14.20
CA SER A 552 -5.13 7.87 14.02
C SER A 552 -5.35 6.42 13.56
N ASP A 553 -5.44 5.51 14.53
CA ASP A 553 -5.75 4.10 14.26
C ASP A 553 -7.08 3.94 13.48
N ALA A 554 -8.07 4.79 13.76
CA ALA A 554 -9.37 4.78 13.08
C ALA A 554 -9.24 5.17 11.59
N ALA A 555 -8.37 6.14 11.26
CA ALA A 555 -8.10 6.52 9.88
C ALA A 555 -7.41 5.39 9.11
N ILE A 556 -6.39 4.80 9.74
CA ILE A 556 -5.66 3.67 9.18
C ILE A 556 -6.62 2.51 8.92
N GLU A 557 -7.55 2.21 9.81
CA GLU A 557 -8.49 1.10 9.65
C GLU A 557 -9.51 1.35 8.53
N ALA A 558 -10.06 2.55 8.43
CA ALA A 558 -11.13 2.89 7.49
C ALA A 558 -10.65 3.08 6.05
N ALA A 559 -9.42 3.56 5.84
CA ALA A 559 -8.89 3.89 4.52
C ALA A 559 -8.33 2.67 3.77
N ASP A 560 -8.26 2.77 2.46
CA ASP A 560 -7.63 1.80 1.55
C ASP A 560 -6.17 2.16 1.24
N VAL A 561 -5.86 3.44 1.35
CA VAL A 561 -4.53 4.02 1.15
C VAL A 561 -4.25 4.99 2.30
N VAL A 562 -3.05 4.96 2.85
CA VAL A 562 -2.64 5.84 3.96
C VAL A 562 -1.37 6.59 3.58
N LEU A 563 -1.39 7.93 3.71
CA LEU A 563 -0.24 8.81 3.55
C LEU A 563 0.42 9.01 4.90
N MET A 564 1.60 8.44 5.13
CA MET A 564 2.23 8.38 6.47
C MET A 564 2.74 9.73 7.00
N ASP A 565 2.94 10.72 6.12
CA ASP A 565 3.49 12.04 6.45
C ASP A 565 2.55 13.22 6.13
N ASP A 566 1.27 12.94 5.91
CA ASP A 566 0.24 13.92 5.55
C ASP A 566 0.53 14.78 4.30
N ASN A 567 1.46 14.33 3.45
CA ASN A 567 1.88 15.05 2.26
C ASN A 567 1.00 14.69 1.04
N ILE A 568 0.10 15.60 0.67
CA ILE A 568 -0.86 15.42 -0.43
C ILE A 568 -0.17 15.21 -1.80
N LEU A 569 1.06 15.70 -1.98
CA LEU A 569 1.83 15.50 -3.21
C LEU A 569 2.05 14.01 -3.52
N LYS A 570 2.07 13.16 -2.51
CA LYS A 570 2.26 11.72 -2.66
C LYS A 570 1.13 11.02 -3.40
N ILE A 571 -0.09 11.61 -3.42
CA ILE A 571 -1.21 11.07 -4.18
C ILE A 571 -0.86 11.03 -5.68
N SER A 572 -0.25 12.07 -6.22
CA SER A 572 0.19 12.08 -7.62
C SER A 572 1.31 11.06 -7.89
N SER A 573 2.18 10.84 -6.92
CA SER A 573 3.25 9.85 -7.02
C SER A 573 2.73 8.42 -7.01
N ILE A 574 1.78 8.11 -6.10
CA ILE A 574 1.18 6.77 -6.06
C ILE A 574 0.33 6.48 -7.31
N MET A 575 -0.38 7.44 -7.87
CA MET A 575 -1.09 7.30 -9.15
C MET A 575 -0.12 6.93 -10.28
N ARG A 576 1.07 7.55 -10.31
CA ARG A 576 2.12 7.23 -11.29
C ARG A 576 2.68 5.82 -11.10
N ILE A 577 2.93 5.41 -9.85
CA ILE A 577 3.37 4.04 -9.52
C ILE A 577 2.29 3.04 -9.97
N ALA A 578 1.03 3.31 -9.67
CA ALA A 578 -0.11 2.50 -10.06
C ALA A 578 -0.20 2.33 -11.59
N GLY A 579 -0.17 3.44 -12.34
CA GLY A 579 -0.19 3.42 -13.79
C GLY A 579 0.98 2.67 -14.42
N LYS A 580 2.21 2.84 -13.88
CA LYS A 580 3.39 2.10 -14.33
C LYS A 580 3.32 0.61 -14.00
N THR A 581 2.80 0.26 -12.84
CA THR A 581 2.59 -1.13 -12.42
C THR A 581 1.64 -1.84 -13.38
N LEU A 582 0.49 -1.24 -13.66
CA LEU A 582 -0.47 -1.78 -14.63
C LEU A 582 0.11 -1.87 -16.04
N GLN A 583 0.87 -0.88 -16.48
CA GLN A 583 1.56 -0.94 -17.77
C GLN A 583 2.49 -2.15 -17.86
N ILE A 584 3.29 -2.42 -16.83
CA ILE A 584 4.20 -3.57 -16.79
C ILE A 584 3.41 -4.89 -16.76
N VAL A 585 2.33 -4.94 -15.97
CA VAL A 585 1.43 -6.10 -15.90
C VAL A 585 0.82 -6.39 -17.28
N HIS A 586 0.29 -5.38 -17.98
CA HIS A 586 -0.24 -5.55 -19.33
C HIS A 586 0.83 -5.98 -20.35
N GLN A 587 2.06 -5.43 -20.26
CA GLN A 587 3.17 -5.90 -21.09
C GLN A 587 3.44 -7.39 -20.90
N ASN A 588 3.45 -7.87 -19.66
CA ASN A 588 3.64 -9.29 -19.36
C ASN A 588 2.52 -10.15 -19.91
N ILE A 589 1.25 -9.70 -19.79
CA ILE A 589 0.09 -10.43 -20.30
C ILE A 589 0.18 -10.56 -21.83
N VAL A 590 0.39 -9.44 -22.54
CA VAL A 590 0.46 -9.43 -24.00
C VAL A 590 1.64 -10.26 -24.50
N PHE A 591 2.81 -10.10 -23.89
CA PHE A 591 4.01 -10.84 -24.25
C PHE A 591 3.83 -12.35 -24.02
N ALA A 592 3.38 -12.75 -22.83
CA ALA A 592 3.21 -14.15 -22.48
C ALA A 592 2.14 -14.83 -23.36
N LEU A 593 0.99 -14.19 -23.58
CA LEU A 593 -0.05 -14.73 -24.47
C LEU A 593 0.40 -14.78 -25.93
N GLY A 594 1.09 -13.74 -26.41
CA GLY A 594 1.57 -13.67 -27.79
C GLY A 594 2.57 -14.79 -28.12
N VAL A 595 3.59 -14.96 -27.27
CA VAL A 595 4.57 -16.06 -27.46
C VAL A 595 3.88 -17.43 -27.34
N LYS A 596 2.96 -17.56 -26.39
CA LYS A 596 2.23 -18.81 -26.16
C LYS A 596 1.39 -19.22 -27.36
N VAL A 597 0.62 -18.31 -27.93
CA VAL A 597 -0.17 -18.57 -29.14
C VAL A 597 0.73 -18.98 -30.32
N LEU A 598 1.87 -18.29 -30.49
CA LEU A 598 2.84 -18.62 -31.56
C LEU A 598 3.38 -20.05 -31.39
N VAL A 599 3.85 -20.39 -30.16
CA VAL A 599 4.45 -21.72 -29.92
C VAL A 599 3.39 -22.83 -29.97
N LEU A 600 2.14 -22.57 -29.55
CA LEU A 600 1.02 -23.51 -29.73
C LEU A 600 0.73 -23.83 -31.19
N ILE A 601 0.74 -22.81 -32.05
CA ILE A 601 0.56 -22.99 -33.49
C ILE A 601 1.72 -23.82 -34.06
N LEU A 602 2.96 -23.50 -33.73
CA LEU A 602 4.14 -24.26 -34.17
C LEU A 602 4.11 -25.72 -33.71
N GLY A 603 3.71 -25.94 -32.43
CA GLY A 603 3.54 -27.29 -31.88
C GLY A 603 2.46 -28.11 -32.56
N ALA A 604 1.29 -27.50 -32.85
CA ALA A 604 0.20 -28.16 -33.56
C ALA A 604 0.57 -28.51 -35.00
N LEU A 605 1.39 -27.69 -35.67
CA LEU A 605 1.91 -27.95 -37.01
C LEU A 605 3.05 -29.00 -37.02
N GLY A 606 3.53 -29.44 -35.84
CA GLY A 606 4.64 -30.36 -35.72
C GLY A 606 6.01 -29.76 -36.04
N MET A 607 6.11 -28.41 -35.99
CA MET A 607 7.35 -27.66 -36.25
C MET A 607 8.15 -27.38 -34.97
N ALA A 608 7.57 -27.62 -33.80
CA ALA A 608 8.24 -27.48 -32.51
C ALA A 608 8.40 -28.86 -31.84
N ASN A 609 9.54 -29.06 -31.23
CA ASN A 609 9.78 -30.23 -30.39
C ASN A 609 9.47 -29.92 -28.91
N MET A 610 9.46 -30.95 -28.06
CA MET A 610 9.09 -30.83 -26.63
C MET A 610 10.10 -29.98 -25.84
N TRP A 611 11.38 -29.98 -26.24
CA TRP A 611 12.42 -29.18 -25.62
C TRP A 611 12.23 -27.67 -25.85
N GLU A 612 11.95 -27.33 -27.11
CA GLU A 612 11.68 -25.93 -27.49
C GLU A 612 10.44 -25.42 -26.80
N ALA A 613 9.44 -26.28 -26.64
CA ALA A 613 8.20 -25.96 -25.94
C ALA A 613 8.44 -25.59 -24.46
N VAL A 614 9.18 -26.43 -23.74
CA VAL A 614 9.49 -26.18 -22.32
C VAL A 614 10.44 -24.99 -22.15
N PHE A 615 11.45 -24.88 -23.03
CA PHE A 615 12.39 -23.77 -22.99
C PHE A 615 11.69 -22.43 -23.24
N ALA A 616 10.76 -22.39 -24.20
CA ALA A 616 9.96 -21.20 -24.46
C ALA A 616 9.09 -20.82 -23.25
N ASP A 617 8.39 -21.78 -22.62
CA ASP A 617 7.53 -21.51 -21.45
C ASP A 617 8.33 -20.99 -20.24
N VAL A 618 9.44 -21.66 -19.92
CA VAL A 618 10.34 -21.24 -18.84
C VAL A 618 10.98 -19.88 -19.16
N GLY A 619 11.45 -19.66 -20.39
CA GLY A 619 12.06 -18.42 -20.84
C GLY A 619 11.09 -17.23 -20.75
N VAL A 620 9.86 -17.41 -21.20
CA VAL A 620 8.81 -16.39 -21.08
C VAL A 620 8.51 -16.07 -19.62
N SER A 621 8.44 -17.09 -18.76
CA SER A 621 8.21 -16.91 -17.32
C SER A 621 9.32 -16.10 -16.68
N VAL A 622 10.59 -16.42 -16.96
CA VAL A 622 11.75 -15.67 -16.44
C VAL A 622 11.75 -14.22 -16.91
N ILE A 623 11.50 -13.97 -18.21
CA ILE A 623 11.45 -12.61 -18.77
C ILE A 623 10.31 -11.81 -18.11
N ALA A 624 9.12 -12.41 -17.97
CA ALA A 624 7.98 -11.75 -17.35
C ALA A 624 8.23 -11.43 -15.87
N ILE A 625 8.89 -12.31 -15.13
CA ILE A 625 9.29 -12.06 -13.73
C ILE A 625 10.30 -10.91 -13.66
N LEU A 626 11.34 -10.92 -14.49
CA LEU A 626 12.33 -9.84 -14.54
C LEU A 626 11.70 -8.50 -14.92
N ASN A 627 10.72 -8.50 -15.82
CA ASN A 627 9.96 -7.30 -16.18
C ASN A 627 9.12 -6.81 -14.99
N SER A 628 8.46 -7.72 -14.24
CA SER A 628 7.71 -7.38 -13.03
C SER A 628 8.58 -6.74 -11.94
N MET A 629 9.84 -7.17 -11.79
CA MET A 629 10.77 -6.56 -10.83
C MET A 629 11.08 -5.08 -11.12
N ARG A 630 10.78 -4.58 -12.31
CA ARG A 630 10.93 -3.15 -12.64
C ARG A 630 9.97 -2.27 -11.85
N THR A 631 8.84 -2.81 -11.40
CA THR A 631 7.86 -2.07 -10.57
C THR A 631 8.48 -1.58 -9.26
N LEU A 632 9.42 -2.34 -8.66
CA LEU A 632 10.15 -1.95 -7.45
C LEU A 632 11.03 -0.69 -7.60
N LYS A 633 11.36 -0.31 -8.83
CA LYS A 633 12.23 0.83 -9.15
C LYS A 633 11.47 2.07 -9.61
N VAL A 634 10.15 2.01 -9.64
CA VAL A 634 9.31 3.16 -10.03
C VAL A 634 9.35 4.18 -8.90
N LYS A 635 9.66 5.43 -9.26
CA LYS A 635 9.68 6.59 -8.37
C LYS A 635 8.50 7.50 -8.66
#